data_2985b331d61be7f1def7750042976057
#
_entry.id   2985b331d61be7f1def7750042976057
#
_cell.length_a   1.000
_cell.length_b   1.000
_cell.length_c   1.000
_cell.angle_alpha   90.00
_cell.angle_beta   90.00
_cell.angle_gamma   90.00
#
_symmetry.space_group_name_H-M   'P 1'
#
loop_
_entity.id
_entity.type
_entity.pdbx_description
1 polymer ?
#
loop_
_entity_poly.entity_id
_entity_poly.type
_entity_poly.pdbx_seq_one_letter_code
_entity_poly.pdbx_strand_id
1 'polypeptide(L)'
;VTFRFSAVPRLARIPARCAFVFAGSAFAASALAAPAVDLDQVVVTATRTAQTQDATLAAVTVIDRAQIERLQPSSLPELLRGTPGASLANNGGPGKATSLFLRGSESDHVLVLIDGVKIGSATSGGASLQDIPVEQIERVEIVRGPFSSLYGSEAIGGVIQIFTRRPQGAFVPSFSASIGSYATHRATAGVAGKGERGWYSINAAHEDTDGINACRGKPSPGGAGCFTYSPDRDGYRNDSLTLQGGYRFNEQWDAEARLFRSENHNEYDGSQNNEADGVQQVAGAKLRYRPSDRVSLSASAGRSEDLSDTYKNGKYSSTFETRRQLGSVQGDLGIGSGLLTLGFDWQRDRIDSNTRYARDARILRGAFGQWQQSFGAHALQASLRRDDDSQFGGETTGSLLWGWNLSEALRLTASYGTAFKAPTFNELYYPGYGNAGLSPETSRSVEIGLRGTHGEHRQHVWSLNAYESDIDDLIAFDSSIGLPGNVDRARIRGLEAAFDTRLADWDLRASTTWLDPRNDSRSASRDKFLPRRARQSARIDADRRFAVGNGAWSFGASVYAAGDRYDDLANTRRLAGYALTDLRLGYAFNEAWSLQLTANNVFDRRYETAAFYNQPGRNYLLTLRYRPSR
;
A
#
# COMPACT_ATOMS: atom_id res chain seq x y z
N VAL A 1 17.34 21.22 -23.90
CA VAL A 1 17.67 20.12 -23.00
C VAL A 1 18.08 18.95 -23.86
N THR A 2 19.39 18.71 -24.00
CA THR A 2 19.96 17.68 -24.86
C THR A 2 20.13 16.41 -24.02
N PHE A 3 19.36 15.38 -24.32
CA PHE A 3 19.51 14.06 -23.70
C PHE A 3 20.81 13.41 -24.20
N ARG A 4 21.81 13.27 -23.31
CA ARG A 4 22.94 12.37 -23.54
C ARG A 4 22.63 11.02 -22.90
N PHE A 5 22.37 10.02 -23.73
CA PHE A 5 22.38 8.63 -23.30
C PHE A 5 23.83 8.21 -23.03
N SER A 6 24.18 8.02 -21.76
CA SER A 6 25.42 7.35 -21.38
C SER A 6 25.20 5.84 -21.46
N ALA A 7 26.17 5.16 -22.01
CA ALA A 7 26.16 3.74 -22.38
C ALA A 7 25.73 2.81 -21.26
N VAL A 8 24.88 1.82 -21.62
CA VAL A 8 24.43 0.71 -20.80
C VAL A 8 25.63 -0.11 -20.29
N PRO A 9 25.76 -0.38 -18.98
CA PRO A 9 26.79 -1.27 -18.48
C PRO A 9 26.53 -2.73 -18.90
N ARG A 10 27.58 -3.42 -19.29
CA ARG A 10 27.59 -4.81 -19.77
C ARG A 10 26.87 -5.75 -18.79
N LEU A 11 25.91 -6.50 -19.29
CA LEU A 11 25.23 -7.62 -18.63
C LEU A 11 26.27 -8.63 -18.11
N ALA A 12 26.27 -8.85 -16.81
CA ALA A 12 27.00 -9.94 -16.17
C ALA A 12 26.32 -11.28 -16.56
N ARG A 13 27.10 -12.20 -17.09
CA ARG A 13 26.66 -13.53 -17.51
C ARG A 13 26.17 -14.32 -16.30
N ILE A 14 24.88 -14.67 -16.29
CA ILE A 14 24.29 -15.68 -15.38
C ILE A 14 24.55 -17.04 -16.01
N PRO A 15 25.09 -18.04 -15.29
CA PRO A 15 25.24 -19.39 -15.84
C PRO A 15 23.87 -20.07 -15.94
N ALA A 16 23.43 -20.33 -17.15
CA ALA A 16 22.25 -21.12 -17.45
C ALA A 16 22.55 -22.60 -17.20
N ARG A 17 21.98 -23.21 -16.16
CA ARG A 17 21.74 -24.65 -16.04
C ARG A 17 20.69 -24.93 -14.99
N CYS A 18 19.42 -24.97 -15.40
CA CYS A 18 18.35 -25.78 -14.82
C CYS A 18 17.28 -25.96 -15.89
N ALA A 19 17.46 -27.03 -16.69
CA ALA A 19 16.41 -27.52 -17.58
C ALA A 19 15.48 -28.40 -16.73
N PHE A 20 14.25 -27.99 -16.51
CA PHE A 20 13.19 -28.84 -15.99
C PHE A 20 12.44 -29.47 -17.17
N VAL A 21 12.57 -30.79 -17.29
CA VAL A 21 11.77 -31.62 -18.20
C VAL A 21 10.42 -31.88 -17.52
N PHE A 22 9.34 -31.32 -18.05
CA PHE A 22 7.98 -31.71 -17.71
C PHE A 22 7.49 -32.79 -18.67
N ALA A 23 7.31 -34.01 -18.15
CA ALA A 23 6.60 -35.07 -18.84
C ALA A 23 5.09 -34.82 -18.80
N GLY A 24 4.47 -34.60 -19.93
CA GLY A 24 3.04 -34.37 -20.05
C GLY A 24 2.25 -35.68 -19.95
N SER A 25 1.24 -35.67 -19.05
CA SER A 25 0.13 -36.64 -19.09
C SER A 25 -1.15 -35.83 -19.37
N ALA A 26 -1.69 -36.04 -20.58
CA ALA A 26 -2.94 -35.43 -20.99
C ALA A 26 -4.12 -36.14 -20.31
N PHE A 27 -4.78 -35.47 -19.33
CA PHE A 27 -6.12 -35.83 -18.91
C PHE A 27 -7.10 -34.77 -19.44
N ALA A 28 -8.00 -35.15 -20.32
CA ALA A 28 -9.11 -34.33 -20.78
C ALA A 28 -10.17 -34.30 -19.69
N ALA A 29 -10.20 -33.20 -18.89
CA ALA A 29 -11.27 -32.88 -17.98
C ALA A 29 -12.05 -31.69 -18.57
N SER A 30 -13.37 -31.83 -18.67
CA SER A 30 -14.29 -30.79 -19.14
C SER A 30 -14.20 -29.58 -18.19
N ALA A 31 -13.66 -28.46 -18.68
CA ALA A 31 -13.48 -27.24 -17.93
C ALA A 31 -14.82 -26.51 -17.75
N LEU A 32 -15.29 -26.39 -16.51
CA LEU A 32 -16.20 -25.31 -16.14
C LEU A 32 -15.38 -24.00 -16.18
N ALA A 33 -15.56 -23.23 -17.24
CA ALA A 33 -14.90 -21.93 -17.37
C ALA A 33 -15.40 -21.00 -16.24
N ALA A 34 -14.53 -20.70 -15.28
CA ALA A 34 -14.78 -19.58 -14.40
C ALA A 34 -14.80 -18.29 -15.25
N PRO A 35 -15.71 -17.32 -14.97
CA PRO A 35 -15.78 -16.10 -15.76
C PRO A 35 -14.40 -15.41 -15.76
N ALA A 36 -13.96 -14.99 -16.94
CA ALA A 36 -12.80 -14.12 -17.06
C ALA A 36 -13.05 -12.86 -16.22
N VAL A 37 -12.04 -12.39 -15.50
CA VAL A 37 -12.12 -11.11 -14.79
C VAL A 37 -12.28 -10.03 -15.86
N ASP A 38 -13.46 -9.44 -15.94
CA ASP A 38 -13.73 -8.33 -16.84
C ASP A 38 -13.04 -7.09 -16.28
N LEU A 39 -11.88 -6.76 -16.83
CA LEU A 39 -11.07 -5.60 -16.42
C LEU A 39 -11.77 -4.25 -16.68
N ASP A 40 -12.77 -4.24 -17.56
CA ASP A 40 -13.60 -3.06 -17.81
C ASP A 40 -14.51 -2.72 -16.61
N GLN A 41 -14.72 -3.64 -15.67
CA GLN A 41 -15.52 -3.44 -14.46
C GLN A 41 -14.70 -3.01 -13.23
N VAL A 42 -13.37 -3.01 -13.27
CA VAL A 42 -12.55 -2.57 -12.14
C VAL A 42 -12.54 -1.05 -12.07
N VAL A 43 -13.30 -0.52 -11.11
CA VAL A 43 -13.41 0.93 -10.88
C VAL A 43 -12.29 1.38 -9.95
N VAL A 44 -11.46 2.32 -10.42
CA VAL A 44 -10.42 3.01 -9.66
C VAL A 44 -10.96 4.34 -9.18
N THR A 45 -10.86 4.61 -7.89
CA THR A 45 -11.33 5.86 -7.27
C THR A 45 -10.22 6.64 -6.56
N ALA A 46 -9.01 6.08 -6.51
CA ALA A 46 -7.84 6.74 -5.92
C ALA A 46 -7.36 7.99 -6.69
N THR A 47 -8.00 8.32 -7.83
CA THR A 47 -7.83 9.59 -8.56
C THR A 47 -8.95 10.60 -8.28
N ARG A 48 -9.65 10.48 -7.15
CA ARG A 48 -10.82 11.29 -6.73
C ARG A 48 -12.10 11.08 -7.54
N THR A 49 -12.02 10.59 -8.75
CA THR A 49 -13.16 10.29 -9.64
C THR A 49 -13.16 8.82 -10.00
N ALA A 50 -14.37 8.24 -10.10
CA ALA A 50 -14.52 6.84 -10.49
C ALA A 50 -14.19 6.67 -11.98
N GLN A 51 -13.21 5.83 -12.29
CA GLN A 51 -12.78 5.49 -13.65
C GLN A 51 -12.57 3.99 -13.76
N THR A 52 -12.72 3.43 -14.95
CA THR A 52 -12.23 2.07 -15.18
C THR A 52 -10.69 2.06 -15.12
N GLN A 53 -10.11 0.92 -14.78
CA GLN A 53 -8.64 0.80 -14.75
C GLN A 53 -8.02 1.13 -16.11
N ASP A 54 -8.71 0.79 -17.20
CA ASP A 54 -8.26 1.09 -18.56
C ASP A 54 -8.36 2.58 -18.91
N ALA A 55 -9.33 3.28 -18.36
CA ALA A 55 -9.51 4.71 -18.62
C ALA A 55 -8.48 5.58 -17.88
N THR A 56 -7.95 5.10 -16.75
CA THR A 56 -7.01 5.89 -15.97
C THR A 56 -5.67 6.10 -16.69
N LEU A 57 -5.12 7.31 -16.62
CA LEU A 57 -3.84 7.68 -17.22
C LEU A 57 -2.66 7.45 -16.27
N ALA A 58 -2.94 7.25 -15.00
CA ALA A 58 -1.94 6.99 -13.98
C ALA A 58 -1.50 5.51 -13.94
N ALA A 59 -0.30 5.24 -13.43
CA ALA A 59 0.15 3.89 -13.12
C ALA A 59 -0.58 3.36 -11.88
N VAL A 60 -1.55 2.46 -12.06
CA VAL A 60 -2.41 1.92 -11.00
C VAL A 60 -2.26 0.41 -10.89
N THR A 61 -2.30 -0.09 -9.66
CA THR A 61 -2.47 -1.52 -9.33
C THR A 61 -3.69 -1.65 -8.45
N VAL A 62 -4.57 -2.59 -8.79
CA VAL A 62 -5.74 -2.95 -7.96
C VAL A 62 -5.54 -4.38 -7.50
N ILE A 63 -5.62 -4.60 -6.19
CA ILE A 63 -5.62 -5.92 -5.56
C ILE A 63 -7.04 -6.14 -5.03
N ASP A 64 -7.77 -7.03 -5.67
CA ASP A 64 -9.16 -7.31 -5.34
C ASP A 64 -9.32 -8.39 -4.26
N ARG A 65 -10.55 -8.58 -3.79
CA ARG A 65 -10.87 -9.60 -2.77
C ARG A 65 -10.54 -11.02 -3.23
N ALA A 66 -10.76 -11.35 -4.49
CA ALA A 66 -10.47 -12.68 -5.04
C ALA A 66 -8.97 -12.97 -4.99
N GLN A 67 -8.15 -11.97 -5.27
CA GLN A 67 -6.70 -12.08 -5.14
C GLN A 67 -6.25 -12.20 -3.69
N ILE A 68 -6.82 -11.41 -2.77
CA ILE A 68 -6.53 -11.50 -1.32
C ILE A 68 -6.86 -12.90 -0.79
N GLU A 69 -8.03 -13.43 -1.14
CA GLU A 69 -8.47 -14.77 -0.72
C GLU A 69 -7.64 -15.90 -1.32
N ARG A 70 -7.14 -15.72 -2.53
CA ARG A 70 -6.26 -16.68 -3.20
C ARG A 70 -4.86 -16.68 -2.58
N LEU A 71 -4.26 -15.50 -2.38
CA LEU A 71 -2.90 -15.36 -1.86
C LEU A 71 -2.81 -15.67 -0.36
N GLN A 72 -3.87 -15.38 0.42
CA GLN A 72 -3.90 -15.48 1.89
C GLN A 72 -2.64 -14.89 2.56
N PRO A 73 -2.32 -13.63 2.31
CA PRO A 73 -1.16 -12.99 2.91
C PRO A 73 -1.32 -12.93 4.43
N SER A 74 -0.21 -12.99 5.16
CA SER A 74 -0.22 -12.90 6.62
C SER A 74 -0.52 -11.50 7.14
N SER A 75 -0.33 -10.46 6.28
CA SER A 75 -0.56 -9.05 6.65
C SER A 75 -0.75 -8.19 5.40
N LEU A 76 -1.20 -6.94 5.57
CA LEU A 76 -1.28 -5.98 4.47
C LEU A 76 0.10 -5.67 3.86
N PRO A 77 1.20 -5.45 4.62
CA PRO A 77 2.53 -5.33 4.03
C PRO A 77 2.91 -6.53 3.14
N GLU A 78 2.58 -7.75 3.55
CA GLU A 78 2.85 -8.93 2.73
C GLU A 78 2.01 -8.96 1.45
N LEU A 79 0.75 -8.55 1.51
CA LEU A 79 -0.11 -8.38 0.33
C LEU A 79 0.51 -7.41 -0.68
N LEU A 80 1.13 -6.33 -0.20
CA LEU A 80 1.77 -5.32 -1.03
C LEU A 80 3.14 -5.74 -1.57
N ARG A 81 3.72 -6.82 -1.05
CA ARG A 81 5.01 -7.36 -1.50
C ARG A 81 4.92 -7.81 -2.95
N GLY A 82 5.79 -7.27 -3.79
CA GLY A 82 5.80 -7.57 -5.22
C GLY A 82 4.85 -6.72 -6.07
N THR A 83 4.12 -5.78 -5.48
CA THR A 83 3.49 -4.69 -6.24
C THR A 83 4.60 -3.92 -6.97
N PRO A 84 4.45 -3.59 -8.27
CA PRO A 84 5.43 -2.77 -8.98
C PRO A 84 5.74 -1.47 -8.22
N GLY A 85 7.02 -1.14 -8.07
CA GLY A 85 7.49 0.05 -7.36
C GLY A 85 7.47 -0.04 -5.84
N ALA A 86 6.92 -1.09 -5.22
CA ALA A 86 6.87 -1.23 -3.77
C ALA A 86 8.11 -1.96 -3.23
N SER A 87 8.73 -1.39 -2.18
CA SER A 87 9.78 -2.02 -1.38
C SER A 87 9.40 -1.93 0.10
N LEU A 88 9.66 -2.99 0.85
CA LEU A 88 9.28 -3.10 2.26
C LEU A 88 10.50 -3.31 3.15
N ALA A 89 10.49 -2.67 4.31
CA ALA A 89 11.41 -2.96 5.41
C ALA A 89 10.60 -3.20 6.69
N ASN A 90 10.71 -4.40 7.26
CA ASN A 90 10.00 -4.81 8.46
C ASN A 90 10.98 -5.08 9.59
N ASN A 91 10.66 -4.64 10.78
CA ASN A 91 11.48 -4.69 11.98
C ASN A 91 11.20 -5.93 12.84
N GLY A 92 11.09 -7.13 12.21
CA GLY A 92 11.12 -8.37 13.00
C GLY A 92 9.87 -9.26 12.95
N GLY A 93 9.13 -9.28 11.85
CA GLY A 93 8.02 -10.24 11.65
C GLY A 93 6.62 -9.69 11.90
N PRO A 94 5.65 -10.52 12.30
CA PRO A 94 4.26 -10.12 12.45
C PRO A 94 4.06 -8.97 13.45
N GLY A 95 3.23 -7.99 13.11
CA GLY A 95 2.90 -6.83 13.95
C GLY A 95 4.01 -5.79 14.11
N LYS A 96 5.22 -6.07 13.64
CA LYS A 96 6.35 -5.17 13.80
C LYS A 96 6.32 -4.03 12.79
N ALA A 97 6.83 -2.87 13.22
CA ALA A 97 6.86 -1.67 12.40
C ALA A 97 7.38 -1.95 10.98
N THR A 98 6.60 -1.56 9.99
CA THR A 98 6.91 -1.82 8.59
C THR A 98 6.90 -0.52 7.78
N SER A 99 8.02 -0.19 7.18
CA SER A 99 8.15 0.91 6.23
C SER A 99 7.81 0.42 4.82
N LEU A 100 6.97 1.16 4.12
CA LEU A 100 6.67 0.95 2.71
C LEU A 100 7.26 2.10 1.90
N PHE A 101 8.17 1.79 0.99
CA PHE A 101 8.76 2.73 0.05
C PHE A 101 8.12 2.52 -1.32
N LEU A 102 7.37 3.49 -1.79
CA LEU A 102 6.74 3.43 -3.11
C LEU A 102 7.59 4.23 -4.11
N ARG A 103 8.04 3.56 -5.18
CA ARG A 103 8.99 4.13 -6.16
C ARG A 103 10.28 4.68 -5.53
N GLY A 104 10.71 4.11 -4.40
CA GLY A 104 11.93 4.50 -3.71
C GLY A 104 11.85 5.79 -2.88
N SER A 105 10.71 6.46 -2.80
CA SER A 105 10.46 7.58 -1.89
C SER A 105 10.50 7.15 -0.41
N GLU A 106 10.44 8.05 0.54
CA GLU A 106 10.36 7.71 1.97
C GLU A 106 8.98 7.09 2.31
N SER A 107 8.89 6.39 3.45
CA SER A 107 7.63 5.73 3.82
C SER A 107 6.52 6.72 4.19
N ASP A 108 6.86 7.89 4.67
CA ASP A 108 5.96 9.00 4.98
C ASP A 108 5.65 9.89 3.76
N HIS A 109 6.21 9.53 2.58
CA HIS A 109 5.83 10.07 1.27
C HIS A 109 4.68 9.30 0.60
N VAL A 110 4.13 8.31 1.28
CA VAL A 110 3.02 7.48 0.78
C VAL A 110 1.77 7.77 1.57
N LEU A 111 0.81 8.42 0.90
CA LEU A 111 -0.49 8.70 1.51
C LEU A 111 -1.33 7.43 1.59
N VAL A 112 -1.82 7.10 2.79
CA VAL A 112 -2.70 5.95 3.00
C VAL A 112 -4.08 6.39 3.44
N LEU A 113 -5.12 5.82 2.80
CA LEU A 113 -6.51 6.07 3.14
C LEU A 113 -7.23 4.74 3.42
N ILE A 114 -8.13 4.74 4.41
CA ILE A 114 -9.14 3.70 4.61
C ILE A 114 -10.50 4.29 4.26
N ASP A 115 -11.15 3.72 3.26
CA ASP A 115 -12.45 4.19 2.74
C ASP A 115 -12.51 5.72 2.48
N GLY A 116 -11.41 6.32 2.02
CA GLY A 116 -11.29 7.74 1.69
C GLY A 116 -10.95 8.65 2.89
N VAL A 117 -10.73 8.11 4.07
CA VAL A 117 -10.26 8.86 5.25
C VAL A 117 -8.74 8.63 5.40
N LYS A 118 -7.97 9.71 5.44
CA LYS A 118 -6.51 9.67 5.60
C LYS A 118 -6.14 9.13 6.98
N ILE A 119 -5.20 8.21 7.01
CA ILE A 119 -4.63 7.63 8.23
C ILE A 119 -3.14 7.92 8.34
N GLY A 120 -2.55 7.62 9.47
CA GLY A 120 -1.13 7.75 9.76
C GLY A 120 -0.83 8.73 10.88
N SER A 121 0.35 8.57 11.45
CA SER A 121 0.87 9.35 12.57
C SER A 121 1.36 10.72 12.11
N ALA A 122 0.90 11.81 12.74
CA ALA A 122 1.46 13.13 12.51
C ALA A 122 2.83 13.30 13.21
N THR A 123 3.14 12.45 14.19
CA THR A 123 4.43 12.47 14.90
C THR A 123 5.55 11.83 14.08
N SER A 124 5.31 10.65 13.48
CA SER A 124 6.30 9.88 12.72
C SER A 124 6.11 9.94 11.19
N GLY A 125 4.95 10.39 10.70
CA GLY A 125 4.63 10.53 9.28
C GLY A 125 4.07 9.27 8.61
N GLY A 126 4.37 8.08 9.09
CA GLY A 126 3.97 6.81 8.48
C GLY A 126 2.60 6.31 8.93
N ALA A 127 1.99 5.41 8.16
CA ALA A 127 0.80 4.65 8.53
C ALA A 127 1.18 3.25 9.01
N SER A 128 0.55 2.79 10.09
CA SER A 128 0.76 1.46 10.68
C SER A 128 0.05 0.38 9.85
N LEU A 129 0.61 0.06 8.68
CA LEU A 129 0.02 -0.89 7.72
C LEU A 129 -0.08 -2.31 8.29
N GLN A 130 0.80 -2.69 9.20
CA GLN A 130 0.81 -4.00 9.86
C GLN A 130 -0.43 -4.24 10.74
N ASP A 131 -1.09 -3.17 11.18
CA ASP A 131 -2.24 -3.22 12.09
C ASP A 131 -3.59 -3.23 11.37
N ILE A 132 -3.57 -3.29 10.02
CA ILE A 132 -4.78 -3.38 9.20
C ILE A 132 -4.99 -4.84 8.76
N PRO A 133 -5.95 -5.58 9.36
CA PRO A 133 -6.19 -6.98 9.03
C PRO A 133 -6.66 -7.15 7.58
N VAL A 134 -6.01 -8.05 6.85
CA VAL A 134 -6.34 -8.33 5.43
C VAL A 134 -7.74 -8.90 5.25
N GLU A 135 -8.28 -9.51 6.27
CA GLU A 135 -9.64 -10.06 6.30
C GLU A 135 -10.72 -8.99 6.22
N GLN A 136 -10.42 -7.77 6.68
CA GLN A 136 -11.32 -6.61 6.62
C GLN A 136 -11.32 -5.92 5.23
N ILE A 137 -10.37 -6.27 4.35
CA ILE A 137 -10.13 -5.57 3.09
C ILE A 137 -10.96 -6.20 1.96
N GLU A 138 -11.68 -5.37 1.21
CA GLU A 138 -12.35 -5.73 -0.06
C GLU A 138 -11.40 -5.58 -1.24
N ARG A 139 -10.69 -4.43 -1.31
CA ARG A 139 -9.67 -4.17 -2.32
C ARG A 139 -8.67 -3.11 -1.85
N VAL A 140 -7.50 -3.11 -2.48
CA VAL A 140 -6.48 -2.07 -2.32
C VAL A 140 -6.20 -1.47 -3.70
N GLU A 141 -6.30 -0.16 -3.81
CA GLU A 141 -5.90 0.61 -4.98
C GLU A 141 -4.58 1.33 -4.68
N ILE A 142 -3.59 1.15 -5.53
CA ILE A 142 -2.25 1.73 -5.39
C ILE A 142 -1.99 2.57 -6.62
N VAL A 143 -1.98 3.89 -6.45
CA VAL A 143 -1.65 4.85 -7.51
C VAL A 143 -0.25 5.36 -7.25
N ARG A 144 0.64 5.20 -8.24
CA ARG A 144 2.05 5.53 -8.14
C ARG A 144 2.37 6.88 -8.78
N GLY A 145 3.30 7.62 -8.17
CA GLY A 145 3.72 8.96 -8.59
C GLY A 145 3.11 10.08 -7.76
N PRO A 146 3.39 11.35 -8.09
CA PRO A 146 2.95 12.50 -7.31
C PRO A 146 1.46 12.79 -7.49
N PHE A 147 0.71 12.76 -6.40
CA PHE A 147 -0.73 13.03 -6.35
C PHE A 147 -1.13 14.15 -5.37
N SER A 148 -0.15 14.98 -4.95
CA SER A 148 -0.45 16.12 -4.06
C SER A 148 -1.43 17.12 -4.69
N SER A 149 -1.46 17.22 -6.03
CA SER A 149 -2.45 18.04 -6.75
C SER A 149 -3.91 17.63 -6.53
N LEU A 150 -4.16 16.45 -5.96
CA LEU A 150 -5.50 15.98 -5.59
C LEU A 150 -5.66 15.79 -4.09
N TYR A 151 -4.60 15.39 -3.38
CA TYR A 151 -4.69 14.94 -1.98
C TYR A 151 -3.94 15.84 -0.98
N GLY A 152 -3.14 16.80 -1.46
CA GLY A 152 -2.30 17.66 -0.62
C GLY A 152 -1.04 16.97 -0.15
N SER A 153 -0.55 17.33 1.03
CA SER A 153 0.67 16.81 1.62
C SER A 153 0.71 15.28 1.75
N GLU A 154 1.93 14.68 1.68
CA GLU A 154 2.29 13.26 1.86
C GLU A 154 2.13 12.37 0.61
N ALA A 155 1.60 12.88 -0.52
CA ALA A 155 1.41 12.08 -1.74
C ALA A 155 2.55 12.26 -2.77
N ILE A 156 3.82 12.16 -2.34
CA ILE A 156 5.02 12.24 -3.19
C ILE A 156 5.24 10.94 -3.96
N GLY A 157 5.31 9.81 -3.25
CA GLY A 157 5.53 8.47 -3.84
C GLY A 157 4.26 7.88 -4.44
N GLY A 158 3.11 8.22 -3.89
CA GLY A 158 1.80 7.76 -4.35
C GLY A 158 0.73 7.74 -3.29
N VAL A 159 -0.39 7.11 -3.64
CA VAL A 159 -1.56 6.96 -2.78
C VAL A 159 -1.95 5.49 -2.70
N ILE A 160 -2.19 4.99 -1.50
CA ILE A 160 -2.76 3.67 -1.24
C ILE A 160 -4.14 3.88 -0.64
N GLN A 161 -5.15 3.42 -1.34
CA GLN A 161 -6.52 3.46 -0.85
C GLN A 161 -7.02 2.06 -0.54
N ILE A 162 -7.35 1.81 0.71
CA ILE A 162 -7.87 0.55 1.23
C ILE A 162 -9.37 0.69 1.35
N PHE A 163 -10.09 -0.25 0.73
CA PHE A 163 -11.55 -0.34 0.85
C PHE A 163 -11.89 -1.52 1.73
N THR A 164 -12.70 -1.29 2.74
CA THR A 164 -13.19 -2.34 3.62
C THR A 164 -14.40 -3.07 3.00
N ARG A 165 -14.71 -4.26 3.52
CA ARG A 165 -15.65 -5.23 2.90
C ARG A 165 -17.05 -4.66 2.73
N ARG A 166 -17.62 -4.82 1.53
CA ARG A 166 -18.98 -4.43 1.17
C ARG A 166 -19.87 -5.63 0.84
N PRO A 167 -21.20 -5.54 1.06
CA PRO A 167 -22.12 -6.63 0.74
C PRO A 167 -22.25 -6.86 -0.77
N GLN A 168 -22.36 -8.13 -1.13
CA GLN A 168 -22.56 -8.56 -2.51
C GLN A 168 -23.90 -9.29 -2.73
N GLY A 169 -24.71 -9.47 -1.68
CA GLY A 169 -26.01 -10.16 -1.70
C GLY A 169 -26.98 -9.60 -0.67
N ALA A 170 -28.20 -10.15 -0.62
CA ALA A 170 -29.26 -9.70 0.29
C ALA A 170 -28.93 -9.96 1.77
N PHE A 171 -28.31 -11.09 2.05
CA PHE A 171 -27.81 -11.48 3.37
C PHE A 171 -26.66 -12.48 3.20
N VAL A 172 -25.43 -12.08 3.52
CA VAL A 172 -24.24 -12.89 3.32
C VAL A 172 -23.46 -12.97 4.64
N PRO A 173 -23.69 -14.01 5.46
CA PRO A 173 -22.82 -14.29 6.60
C PRO A 173 -21.47 -14.81 6.09
N SER A 174 -20.41 -14.56 6.84
CA SER A 174 -19.07 -15.07 6.54
C SER A 174 -18.33 -15.40 7.82
N PHE A 175 -17.53 -16.45 7.76
CA PHE A 175 -16.69 -16.90 8.86
C PHE A 175 -15.39 -17.45 8.33
N SER A 176 -14.29 -17.25 9.04
CA SER A 176 -13.06 -18.01 8.81
C SER A 176 -12.34 -18.29 10.12
N ALA A 177 -11.65 -19.43 10.18
CA ALA A 177 -10.76 -19.78 11.27
C ALA A 177 -9.45 -20.31 10.68
N SER A 178 -8.33 -19.89 11.26
CA SER A 178 -7.00 -20.32 10.82
C SER A 178 -6.14 -20.71 12.01
N ILE A 179 -5.30 -21.73 11.81
CA ILE A 179 -4.25 -22.13 12.74
C ILE A 179 -2.93 -22.26 11.97
N GLY A 180 -1.82 -21.92 12.61
CA GLY A 180 -0.55 -21.91 11.89
C GLY A 180 0.70 -22.02 12.77
N SER A 181 1.84 -21.90 12.13
CA SER A 181 3.15 -21.82 12.78
C SER A 181 3.21 -20.64 13.75
N TYR A 182 4.12 -20.69 14.71
CA TYR A 182 4.28 -19.66 15.76
C TYR A 182 3.04 -19.51 16.64
N ALA A 183 2.33 -20.61 16.90
CA ALA A 183 1.04 -20.63 17.62
C ALA A 183 0.01 -19.63 17.06
N THR A 184 0.07 -19.34 15.75
CA THR A 184 -0.83 -18.38 15.13
C THR A 184 -2.26 -18.90 15.09
N HIS A 185 -3.19 -18.09 15.62
CA HIS A 185 -4.62 -18.28 15.56
C HIS A 185 -5.30 -17.07 14.97
N ARG A 186 -6.20 -17.27 14.00
CA ARG A 186 -7.01 -16.19 13.43
C ARG A 186 -8.46 -16.61 13.37
N ALA A 187 -9.35 -15.69 13.64
CA ALA A 187 -10.78 -15.88 13.47
C ALA A 187 -11.41 -14.63 12.89
N THR A 188 -12.34 -14.81 11.96
CA THR A 188 -13.15 -13.71 11.45
C THR A 188 -14.61 -14.08 11.42
N ALA A 189 -15.47 -13.13 11.70
CA ALA A 189 -16.90 -13.27 11.54
C ALA A 189 -17.48 -12.01 10.93
N GLY A 190 -18.43 -12.16 10.01
CA GLY A 190 -19.06 -11.03 9.38
C GLY A 190 -20.46 -11.33 8.88
N VAL A 191 -21.23 -10.28 8.76
CA VAL A 191 -22.51 -10.30 8.10
C VAL A 191 -22.65 -9.03 7.24
N ALA A 192 -23.10 -9.20 6.02
CA ALA A 192 -23.36 -8.09 5.12
C ALA A 192 -24.66 -8.31 4.38
N GLY A 193 -25.36 -7.23 4.06
CA GLY A 193 -26.62 -7.32 3.36
C GLY A 193 -26.94 -6.08 2.54
N LYS A 194 -27.64 -6.30 1.40
CA LYS A 194 -28.08 -5.24 0.51
C LYS A 194 -29.56 -5.42 0.19
N GLY A 195 -30.39 -4.43 0.51
CA GLY A 195 -31.76 -4.30 0.07
C GLY A 195 -31.91 -3.31 -1.08
N GLU A 196 -33.15 -2.92 -1.40
CA GLU A 196 -33.46 -2.00 -2.50
C GLU A 196 -32.83 -0.61 -2.33
N ARG A 197 -32.82 -0.08 -1.10
CA ARG A 197 -32.38 1.29 -0.81
C ARG A 197 -31.19 1.38 0.14
N GLY A 198 -30.88 0.30 0.84
CA GLY A 198 -29.84 0.34 1.85
C GLY A 198 -28.97 -0.90 1.83
N TRP A 199 -27.78 -0.78 2.40
CA TRP A 199 -26.85 -1.87 2.60
C TRP A 199 -26.12 -1.68 3.92
N TYR A 200 -25.63 -2.78 4.48
CA TYR A 200 -24.80 -2.79 5.67
C TYR A 200 -23.72 -3.87 5.59
N SER A 201 -22.64 -3.68 6.32
CA SER A 201 -21.57 -4.65 6.50
C SER A 201 -20.99 -4.53 7.89
N ILE A 202 -20.91 -5.63 8.62
CA ILE A 202 -20.33 -5.74 9.96
C ILE A 202 -19.32 -6.87 9.88
N ASN A 203 -18.07 -6.60 10.23
CA ASN A 203 -17.02 -7.61 10.23
C ASN A 203 -16.12 -7.42 11.45
N ALA A 204 -15.83 -8.51 12.15
CA ALA A 204 -14.87 -8.58 13.23
C ALA A 204 -13.75 -9.56 12.87
N ALA A 205 -12.53 -9.28 13.32
CA ALA A 205 -11.40 -10.17 13.16
C ALA A 205 -10.55 -10.17 14.43
N HIS A 206 -9.99 -11.33 14.74
CA HIS A 206 -9.03 -11.57 15.82
C HIS A 206 -7.82 -12.29 15.24
N GLU A 207 -6.63 -11.87 15.65
CA GLU A 207 -5.36 -12.54 15.37
C GLU A 207 -4.52 -12.57 16.65
N ASP A 208 -3.90 -13.72 16.90
CA ASP A 208 -2.93 -13.91 17.98
C ASP A 208 -1.80 -14.80 17.48
N THR A 209 -0.54 -14.45 17.82
CA THR A 209 0.65 -15.23 17.46
C THR A 209 1.77 -14.98 18.46
N ASP A 210 2.49 -16.04 18.83
CA ASP A 210 3.72 -15.94 19.64
C ASP A 210 4.85 -15.22 18.87
N GLY A 211 4.73 -15.07 17.54
CA GLY A 211 5.76 -14.44 16.71
C GLY A 211 7.08 -15.20 16.68
N ILE A 212 8.13 -14.45 16.42
CA ILE A 212 9.53 -14.91 16.36
C ILE A 212 10.39 -13.97 17.21
N ASN A 213 11.63 -14.33 17.52
CA ASN A 213 12.60 -13.33 18.00
C ASN A 213 12.79 -12.26 16.91
N ALA A 214 12.37 -11.03 17.20
CA ALA A 214 12.32 -9.95 16.22
C ALA A 214 13.71 -9.43 15.84
N CYS A 215 14.65 -9.39 16.80
CA CYS A 215 15.92 -8.72 16.59
C CYS A 215 17.12 -9.47 17.16
N ARG A 216 18.25 -9.41 16.45
CA ARG A 216 19.56 -9.88 16.88
C ARG A 216 20.47 -8.69 17.20
N GLY A 217 19.96 -7.73 17.95
CA GLY A 217 20.64 -6.50 18.28
C GLY A 217 21.84 -6.69 19.21
N LYS A 218 22.57 -5.62 19.40
CA LYS A 218 23.70 -5.55 20.34
C LYS A 218 23.50 -4.38 21.29
N PRO A 219 23.69 -4.57 22.62
CA PRO A 219 23.58 -3.48 23.58
C PRO A 219 24.70 -2.43 23.42
N SER A 220 24.48 -1.23 23.96
CA SER A 220 25.50 -0.19 24.07
C SER A 220 26.55 -0.55 25.14
N PRO A 221 27.82 -0.07 25.03
CA PRO A 221 28.40 0.71 23.95
C PRO A 221 28.70 -0.16 22.69
N GLY A 222 28.71 0.45 21.51
CA GLY A 222 28.88 -0.26 20.23
C GLY A 222 27.62 -0.96 19.76
N GLY A 223 26.46 -0.52 20.25
CA GLY A 223 25.16 -1.08 19.97
C GLY A 223 24.78 -1.11 18.49
N ALA A 224 23.88 -2.03 18.12
CA ALA A 224 23.39 -2.18 16.76
C ALA A 224 21.97 -2.77 16.77
N GLY A 225 21.22 -2.52 15.70
CA GLY A 225 19.85 -3.00 15.54
C GLY A 225 18.93 -2.38 16.58
N CYS A 226 18.30 -3.21 17.40
CA CYS A 226 17.41 -2.81 18.50
C CYS A 226 18.15 -2.38 19.78
N PHE A 227 19.49 -2.31 19.77
CA PHE A 227 20.35 -1.93 20.91
C PHE A 227 20.17 -2.80 22.17
N THR A 228 19.62 -3.98 22.02
CA THR A 228 19.47 -4.98 23.06
C THR A 228 19.73 -6.38 22.49
N TYR A 229 19.85 -7.38 23.37
CA TYR A 229 19.86 -8.78 22.99
C TYR A 229 18.86 -9.50 23.90
N SER A 230 17.74 -9.90 23.34
CA SER A 230 16.67 -10.67 23.99
C SER A 230 16.26 -11.79 23.05
N PRO A 231 16.71 -13.04 23.25
CA PRO A 231 16.42 -14.15 22.35
C PRO A 231 15.09 -14.84 22.66
N ASP A 232 14.07 -14.08 22.99
CA ASP A 232 12.69 -14.53 23.21
C ASP A 232 11.84 -14.49 21.95
N ARG A 233 10.56 -14.73 22.08
CA ARG A 233 9.60 -14.54 21.00
C ARG A 233 8.86 -13.24 21.26
N ASP A 234 8.64 -12.51 20.19
CA ASP A 234 7.95 -11.24 20.17
C ASP A 234 6.56 -11.42 19.60
N GLY A 235 5.58 -11.58 20.47
CA GLY A 235 4.19 -11.83 20.14
C GLY A 235 3.50 -10.65 19.48
N TYR A 236 2.32 -10.95 18.91
CA TYR A 236 1.42 -9.94 18.36
C TYR A 236 -0.02 -10.41 18.47
N ARG A 237 -0.89 -9.54 18.98
CA ARG A 237 -2.33 -9.73 18.99
C ARG A 237 -3.02 -8.54 18.37
N ASN A 238 -4.11 -8.77 17.62
CA ASN A 238 -4.90 -7.73 17.00
C ASN A 238 -6.39 -8.10 17.03
N ASP A 239 -7.21 -7.18 17.52
CA ASP A 239 -8.67 -7.25 17.51
C ASP A 239 -9.21 -6.12 16.66
N SER A 240 -10.08 -6.40 15.70
CA SER A 240 -10.62 -5.37 14.80
C SER A 240 -12.09 -5.50 14.53
N LEU A 241 -12.72 -4.36 14.30
CA LEU A 241 -14.14 -4.21 13.95
C LEU A 241 -14.30 -3.23 12.80
N THR A 242 -15.10 -3.62 11.80
CA THR A 242 -15.54 -2.74 10.73
C THR A 242 -17.06 -2.70 10.68
N LEU A 243 -17.62 -1.49 10.72
CA LEU A 243 -19.05 -1.23 10.55
C LEU A 243 -19.23 -0.28 9.37
N GLN A 244 -20.07 -0.63 8.43
CA GLN A 244 -20.42 0.23 7.30
C GLN A 244 -21.89 0.13 6.99
N GLY A 245 -22.45 1.23 6.48
CA GLY A 245 -23.77 1.24 5.95
C GLY A 245 -23.98 2.39 4.98
N GLY A 246 -24.92 2.19 4.06
CA GLY A 246 -25.31 3.20 3.10
C GLY A 246 -26.82 3.15 2.86
N TYR A 247 -27.38 4.31 2.56
CA TYR A 247 -28.79 4.44 2.28
C TYR A 247 -29.05 5.41 1.14
N ARG A 248 -29.85 5.00 0.17
CA ARG A 248 -30.35 5.82 -0.94
C ARG A 248 -31.74 6.34 -0.61
N PHE A 249 -31.82 7.62 -0.25
CA PHE A 249 -33.07 8.28 0.12
C PHE A 249 -34.04 8.35 -1.08
N ASN A 250 -33.48 8.69 -2.24
CA ASN A 250 -34.15 8.74 -3.54
C ASN A 250 -33.11 8.61 -4.67
N GLU A 251 -33.50 8.88 -5.92
CA GLU A 251 -32.58 8.79 -7.07
C GLU A 251 -31.43 9.80 -7.02
N GLN A 252 -31.62 10.92 -6.34
CA GLN A 252 -30.67 12.02 -6.27
C GLN A 252 -29.78 11.96 -5.04
N TRP A 253 -30.27 11.46 -3.90
CA TRP A 253 -29.58 11.53 -2.61
C TRP A 253 -29.20 10.14 -2.09
N ASP A 254 -27.94 9.98 -1.76
CA ASP A 254 -27.42 8.85 -0.99
C ASP A 254 -26.44 9.27 0.09
N ALA A 255 -26.38 8.50 1.17
CA ALA A 255 -25.42 8.68 2.24
C ALA A 255 -24.76 7.36 2.63
N GLU A 256 -23.51 7.44 3.06
CA GLU A 256 -22.71 6.32 3.57
C GLU A 256 -22.05 6.73 4.89
N ALA A 257 -21.97 5.79 5.83
CA ALA A 257 -21.20 5.93 7.06
C ALA A 257 -20.34 4.68 7.28
N ARG A 258 -19.19 4.86 7.95
CA ARG A 258 -18.20 3.81 8.20
C ARG A 258 -17.47 4.03 9.50
N LEU A 259 -17.10 2.93 10.12
CA LEU A 259 -16.22 2.86 11.27
C LEU A 259 -15.28 1.67 11.06
N PHE A 260 -14.00 1.89 11.22
CA PHE A 260 -12.97 0.86 11.36
C PHE A 260 -12.24 1.12 12.67
N ARG A 261 -12.00 0.08 13.47
CA ARG A 261 -11.17 0.13 14.66
C ARG A 261 -10.35 -1.15 14.73
N SER A 262 -9.06 -0.99 15.00
CA SER A 262 -8.11 -2.06 15.25
C SER A 262 -7.36 -1.73 16.53
N GLU A 263 -7.31 -2.66 17.45
CA GLU A 263 -6.55 -2.60 18.70
C GLU A 263 -5.51 -3.71 18.67
N ASN A 264 -4.28 -3.37 18.99
CA ASN A 264 -3.20 -4.35 18.99
C ASN A 264 -2.35 -4.29 20.25
N HIS A 265 -1.79 -5.45 20.62
CA HIS A 265 -0.68 -5.59 21.55
C HIS A 265 0.51 -6.16 20.79
N ASN A 266 1.65 -5.51 20.90
CA ASN A 266 2.85 -5.83 20.12
C ASN A 266 4.09 -5.88 21.02
N GLU A 267 4.70 -7.04 21.13
CA GLU A 267 6.00 -7.22 21.77
C GLU A 267 7.10 -7.06 20.73
N TYR A 268 8.22 -6.47 21.10
CA TYR A 268 9.38 -6.25 20.22
C TYR A 268 10.66 -6.02 21.02
N ASP A 269 11.79 -6.24 20.38
CA ASP A 269 13.09 -5.95 20.97
C ASP A 269 13.43 -4.46 20.91
N GLY A 270 13.76 -3.88 22.05
CA GLY A 270 14.23 -2.50 22.16
C GLY A 270 14.88 -2.18 23.49
N SER A 271 15.89 -1.34 23.49
CA SER A 271 16.61 -0.97 24.73
C SER A 271 15.78 -0.07 25.63
N GLN A 272 14.92 0.79 25.07
CA GLN A 272 14.09 1.72 25.84
C GLN A 272 12.67 1.22 26.06
N ASN A 273 12.04 0.67 25.03
CA ASN A 273 10.73 0.07 25.08
C ASN A 273 10.77 -1.29 24.39
N ASN A 274 9.95 -2.22 24.80
CA ASN A 274 9.86 -3.56 24.22
C ASN A 274 8.42 -4.07 24.08
N GLU A 275 7.43 -3.25 24.36
CA GLU A 275 6.02 -3.54 24.21
C GLU A 275 5.27 -2.28 23.79
N ALA A 276 4.19 -2.43 23.04
CA ALA A 276 3.28 -1.34 22.71
C ALA A 276 1.84 -1.84 22.58
N ASP A 277 0.90 -1.05 23.11
CA ASP A 277 -0.52 -1.14 22.80
C ASP A 277 -0.86 -0.07 21.76
N GLY A 278 -1.48 -0.48 20.68
CA GLY A 278 -1.86 0.41 19.58
C GLY A 278 -3.35 0.45 19.32
N VAL A 279 -3.84 1.62 18.92
CA VAL A 279 -5.21 1.77 18.41
C VAL A 279 -5.16 2.54 17.09
N GLN A 280 -5.73 1.94 16.05
CA GLN A 280 -6.00 2.63 14.80
C GLN A 280 -7.51 2.68 14.59
N GLN A 281 -8.07 3.89 14.54
CA GLN A 281 -9.51 4.09 14.35
C GLN A 281 -9.78 5.06 13.21
N VAL A 282 -10.81 4.75 12.42
CA VAL A 282 -11.30 5.58 11.33
C VAL A 282 -12.81 5.64 11.41
N ALA A 283 -13.36 6.85 11.48
CA ALA A 283 -14.79 7.10 11.33
C ALA A 283 -15.01 8.07 10.17
N GLY A 284 -16.00 7.82 9.33
CA GLY A 284 -16.30 8.69 8.20
C GLY A 284 -17.75 8.63 7.77
N ALA A 285 -18.22 9.74 7.20
CA ALA A 285 -19.52 9.85 6.57
C ALA A 285 -19.38 10.60 5.24
N LYS A 286 -20.21 10.24 4.27
CA LYS A 286 -20.31 10.89 2.97
C LYS A 286 -21.77 11.05 2.58
N LEU A 287 -22.13 12.24 2.16
CA LEU A 287 -23.41 12.57 1.55
C LEU A 287 -23.17 12.90 0.09
N ARG A 288 -23.98 12.37 -0.82
CA ARG A 288 -23.93 12.66 -2.24
C ARG A 288 -25.27 13.13 -2.75
N TYR A 289 -25.23 14.15 -3.60
CA TYR A 289 -26.39 14.70 -4.31
C TYR A 289 -26.13 14.70 -5.81
N ARG A 290 -26.98 14.04 -6.57
CA ARG A 290 -26.93 13.94 -8.03
C ARG A 290 -28.21 14.50 -8.64
N PRO A 291 -28.26 15.82 -8.87
CA PRO A 291 -29.43 16.46 -9.48
C PRO A 291 -29.64 16.02 -10.94
N SER A 292 -28.59 15.58 -11.61
CA SER A 292 -28.61 15.05 -12.98
C SER A 292 -27.43 14.09 -13.22
N ASP A 293 -27.44 13.39 -14.36
CA ASP A 293 -26.32 12.51 -14.75
C ASP A 293 -24.99 13.25 -14.99
N ARG A 294 -25.06 14.57 -15.20
CA ARG A 294 -23.88 15.42 -15.44
C ARG A 294 -23.36 16.13 -14.21
N VAL A 295 -24.08 16.14 -13.11
CA VAL A 295 -23.70 16.86 -11.89
C VAL A 295 -23.76 15.94 -10.70
N SER A 296 -22.64 15.86 -9.98
CA SER A 296 -22.56 15.15 -8.71
C SER A 296 -21.87 16.04 -7.69
N LEU A 297 -22.54 16.32 -6.58
CA LEU A 297 -22.00 17.04 -5.44
C LEU A 297 -21.81 16.07 -4.30
N SER A 298 -20.69 16.14 -3.61
CA SER A 298 -20.44 15.31 -2.43
C SER A 298 -19.83 16.12 -1.31
N ALA A 299 -20.28 15.84 -0.08
CA ALA A 299 -19.68 16.31 1.15
C ALA A 299 -19.26 15.11 1.99
N SER A 300 -18.07 15.16 2.55
CA SER A 300 -17.57 14.11 3.44
C SER A 300 -16.92 14.71 4.68
N ALA A 301 -17.07 13.99 5.79
CA ALA A 301 -16.38 14.27 7.05
C ALA A 301 -15.73 12.97 7.54
N GLY A 302 -14.53 13.08 8.11
CA GLY A 302 -13.79 11.95 8.63
C GLY A 302 -12.99 12.30 9.87
N ARG A 303 -12.74 11.28 10.68
CA ARG A 303 -11.80 11.33 11.80
C ARG A 303 -10.95 10.07 11.78
N SER A 304 -9.66 10.22 11.89
CA SER A 304 -8.75 9.11 12.18
C SER A 304 -8.01 9.35 13.49
N GLU A 305 -7.65 8.25 14.14
CA GLU A 305 -6.89 8.20 15.37
C GLU A 305 -5.81 7.13 15.23
N ASP A 306 -4.59 7.48 15.61
CA ASP A 306 -3.42 6.60 15.65
C ASP A 306 -2.79 6.79 17.03
N LEU A 307 -2.97 5.80 17.92
CA LEU A 307 -2.48 5.79 19.30
C LEU A 307 -1.45 4.70 19.46
N SER A 308 -0.37 5.01 20.16
CA SER A 308 0.65 4.05 20.60
C SER A 308 1.05 4.35 22.04
N ASP A 309 0.69 3.47 22.95
CA ASP A 309 1.19 3.44 24.32
C ASP A 309 2.36 2.44 24.40
N THR A 310 3.53 2.89 24.83
CA THR A 310 4.73 2.06 24.87
C THR A 310 5.11 1.70 26.31
N TYR A 311 5.72 0.51 26.45
CA TYR A 311 6.10 -0.02 27.75
C TYR A 311 7.53 -0.58 27.71
N LYS A 312 8.15 -0.64 28.89
CA LYS A 312 9.38 -1.38 29.12
C LYS A 312 9.16 -2.41 30.22
N ASN A 313 9.18 -3.69 29.86
CA ASN A 313 8.95 -4.83 30.77
C ASN A 313 7.65 -4.65 31.58
N GLY A 314 6.55 -4.39 30.89
CA GLY A 314 5.22 -4.15 31.46
C GLY A 314 5.05 -2.79 32.16
N LYS A 315 6.08 -1.95 32.23
CA LYS A 315 5.99 -0.64 32.84
C LYS A 315 5.77 0.43 31.77
N TYR A 316 4.70 1.21 31.92
CA TYR A 316 4.36 2.32 31.02
C TYR A 316 5.52 3.32 30.87
N SER A 317 5.77 3.74 29.65
CA SER A 317 6.86 4.64 29.24
C SER A 317 6.34 5.91 28.56
N SER A 318 5.63 5.79 27.46
CA SER A 318 5.18 6.96 26.70
C SER A 318 3.92 6.70 25.89
N THR A 319 3.18 7.79 25.65
CA THR A 319 2.03 7.84 24.75
C THR A 319 2.33 8.76 23.57
N PHE A 320 1.96 8.31 22.38
CA PHE A 320 1.88 9.13 21.16
C PHE A 320 0.53 8.91 20.51
N GLU A 321 -0.29 9.95 20.48
CA GLU A 321 -1.59 9.92 19.83
C GLU A 321 -1.68 11.01 18.76
N THR A 322 -2.09 10.63 17.56
CA THR A 322 -2.51 11.54 16.50
C THR A 322 -4.01 11.46 16.32
N ARG A 323 -4.68 12.60 16.45
CA ARG A 323 -6.09 12.77 16.08
C ARG A 323 -6.18 13.66 14.85
N ARG A 324 -6.70 13.13 13.75
CA ARG A 324 -6.89 13.85 12.50
C ARG A 324 -8.38 14.01 12.22
N GLN A 325 -8.81 15.24 11.93
CA GLN A 325 -10.16 15.57 11.50
C GLN A 325 -10.10 16.04 10.05
N LEU A 326 -11.03 15.58 9.23
CA LEU A 326 -11.07 15.83 7.79
C LEU A 326 -12.48 16.29 7.40
N GLY A 327 -12.54 17.27 6.50
CA GLY A 327 -13.74 17.69 5.81
C GLY A 327 -13.43 17.90 4.33
N SER A 328 -14.31 17.47 3.43
CA SER A 328 -14.16 17.70 2.00
C SER A 328 -15.50 17.95 1.34
N VAL A 329 -15.53 18.92 0.43
CA VAL A 329 -16.64 19.13 -0.50
C VAL A 329 -16.09 19.03 -1.92
N GLN A 330 -16.81 18.33 -2.81
CA GLN A 330 -16.40 18.10 -4.19
C GLN A 330 -17.63 18.19 -5.11
N GLY A 331 -17.46 18.86 -6.24
CA GLY A 331 -18.40 18.92 -7.34
C GLY A 331 -17.79 18.33 -8.60
N ASP A 332 -18.50 17.39 -9.22
CA ASP A 332 -18.15 16.77 -10.49
C ASP A 332 -19.15 17.24 -11.56
N LEU A 333 -18.63 17.84 -12.63
CA LEU A 333 -19.40 18.48 -13.70
C LEU A 333 -19.03 17.87 -15.04
N GLY A 334 -19.96 17.16 -15.68
CA GLY A 334 -19.83 16.66 -17.05
C GLY A 334 -19.93 17.80 -18.06
N ILE A 335 -18.84 18.13 -18.78
CA ILE A 335 -18.78 19.17 -19.79
C ILE A 335 -18.44 18.54 -21.15
N GLY A 336 -19.44 18.44 -22.03
CA GLY A 336 -19.27 17.70 -23.28
C GLY A 336 -19.01 16.21 -23.00
N SER A 337 -17.88 15.69 -23.49
CA SER A 337 -17.35 14.35 -23.20
C SER A 337 -16.32 14.34 -22.07
N GLY A 338 -16.08 15.49 -21.42
CA GLY A 338 -15.13 15.65 -20.33
C GLY A 338 -15.78 15.77 -18.97
N LEU A 339 -14.91 15.77 -17.95
CA LEU A 339 -15.29 15.90 -16.54
C LEU A 339 -14.44 16.99 -15.89
N LEU A 340 -15.10 17.97 -15.30
CA LEU A 340 -14.47 18.95 -14.43
C LEU A 340 -14.81 18.61 -12.98
N THR A 341 -13.78 18.40 -12.18
CA THR A 341 -13.91 18.20 -10.72
C THR A 341 -13.32 19.40 -10.00
N LEU A 342 -14.08 19.98 -9.10
CA LEU A 342 -13.65 21.07 -8.22
C LEU A 342 -13.85 20.65 -6.77
N GLY A 343 -12.96 21.01 -5.88
CA GLY A 343 -13.11 20.64 -4.49
C GLY A 343 -12.34 21.51 -3.51
N PHE A 344 -12.74 21.39 -2.27
CA PHE A 344 -12.10 22.01 -1.12
C PHE A 344 -11.97 21.00 0.00
N ASP A 345 -10.76 20.90 0.57
CA ASP A 345 -10.42 20.03 1.69
C ASP A 345 -10.01 20.87 2.90
N TRP A 346 -10.40 20.41 4.07
CA TRP A 346 -9.94 20.90 5.35
C TRP A 346 -9.44 19.74 6.19
N GLN A 347 -8.27 19.91 6.81
CA GLN A 347 -7.66 18.92 7.71
C GLN A 347 -7.15 19.63 8.96
N ARG A 348 -7.36 19.01 10.12
CA ARG A 348 -6.74 19.39 11.37
C ARG A 348 -6.08 18.16 11.99
N ASP A 349 -4.77 18.25 12.18
CA ASP A 349 -4.00 17.27 12.94
C ASP A 349 -3.78 17.83 14.35
N ARG A 350 -3.97 16.97 15.34
CA ARG A 350 -3.64 17.23 16.73
C ARG A 350 -2.90 16.03 17.30
N ILE A 351 -1.82 16.30 18.02
CA ILE A 351 -1.09 15.28 18.77
C ILE A 351 -1.39 15.41 20.27
N ASP A 352 -1.43 14.26 20.96
CA ASP A 352 -1.48 14.16 22.40
C ASP A 352 -0.37 13.20 22.85
N SER A 353 0.45 13.63 23.82
CA SER A 353 1.61 12.86 24.27
C SER A 353 2.05 13.32 25.65
N ASN A 354 2.65 12.42 26.43
CA ASN A 354 3.37 12.80 27.65
C ASN A 354 4.71 13.50 27.34
N THR A 355 5.18 13.44 26.08
CA THR A 355 6.28 14.27 25.56
C THR A 355 5.75 15.67 25.24
N ARG A 356 6.44 16.71 25.71
CA ARG A 356 6.02 18.10 25.47
C ARG A 356 6.51 18.57 24.10
N TYR A 357 5.55 18.90 23.21
CA TYR A 357 5.81 19.54 21.94
C TYR A 357 5.56 21.05 22.03
N ALA A 358 6.36 21.85 21.33
CA ALA A 358 6.16 23.31 21.27
C ALA A 358 4.86 23.69 20.55
N ARG A 359 4.41 22.83 19.62
CA ARG A 359 3.09 22.91 18.98
C ARG A 359 2.51 21.50 18.92
N ASP A 360 1.20 21.38 19.17
CA ASP A 360 0.47 20.12 19.22
C ASP A 360 -0.62 20.02 18.14
N ALA A 361 -0.78 21.04 17.29
CA ALA A 361 -1.80 21.06 16.26
C ALA A 361 -1.35 21.82 15.00
N ARG A 362 -1.89 21.38 13.84
CA ARG A 362 -1.71 21.99 12.53
C ARG A 362 -3.00 21.92 11.74
N ILE A 363 -3.29 22.95 10.95
CA ILE A 363 -4.45 23.02 10.06
C ILE A 363 -3.94 23.16 8.63
N LEU A 364 -4.47 22.34 7.74
CA LEU A 364 -4.25 22.41 6.30
C LEU A 364 -5.58 22.65 5.60
N ARG A 365 -5.62 23.59 4.66
CA ARG A 365 -6.77 23.89 3.80
C ARG A 365 -6.31 23.82 2.35
N GLY A 366 -7.05 23.12 1.50
CA GLY A 366 -6.67 22.94 0.10
C GLY A 366 -7.86 23.13 -0.83
N ALA A 367 -7.68 23.95 -1.86
CA ALA A 367 -8.62 24.05 -2.98
C ALA A 367 -7.99 23.39 -4.21
N PHE A 368 -8.75 22.57 -4.92
CA PHE A 368 -8.25 21.87 -6.10
C PHE A 368 -9.24 21.85 -7.25
N GLY A 369 -8.71 21.74 -8.46
CA GLY A 369 -9.46 21.52 -9.68
C GLY A 369 -8.78 20.47 -10.55
N GLN A 370 -9.57 19.62 -11.18
CA GLN A 370 -9.13 18.62 -12.14
C GLN A 370 -10.02 18.66 -13.37
N TRP A 371 -9.43 18.64 -14.54
CA TRP A 371 -10.13 18.51 -15.80
C TRP A 371 -9.65 17.28 -16.56
N GLN A 372 -10.59 16.50 -17.06
CA GLN A 372 -10.37 15.27 -17.80
C GLN A 372 -11.17 15.34 -19.11
N GLN A 373 -10.53 15.03 -20.23
CA GLN A 373 -11.16 15.10 -21.54
C GLN A 373 -10.53 14.08 -22.49
N SER A 374 -11.38 13.42 -23.29
CA SER A 374 -10.94 12.59 -24.41
C SER A 374 -11.19 13.30 -25.75
N PHE A 375 -10.20 13.22 -26.66
CA PHE A 375 -10.21 13.83 -27.99
C PHE A 375 -9.81 12.76 -29.01
N GLY A 376 -10.79 12.03 -29.54
CA GLY A 376 -10.52 10.88 -30.41
C GLY A 376 -9.64 9.84 -29.72
N ALA A 377 -8.46 9.59 -30.27
CA ALA A 377 -7.48 8.64 -29.71
C ALA A 377 -6.70 9.18 -28.48
N HIS A 378 -6.81 10.47 -28.19
CA HIS A 378 -6.08 11.11 -27.10
C HIS A 378 -6.96 11.35 -25.89
N ALA A 379 -6.37 11.28 -24.70
CA ALA A 379 -6.98 11.67 -23.44
C ALA A 379 -6.03 12.60 -22.68
N LEU A 380 -6.57 13.59 -22.01
CA LEU A 380 -5.84 14.56 -21.22
C LEU A 380 -6.47 14.68 -19.83
N GLN A 381 -5.63 14.74 -18.81
CA GLN A 381 -6.01 15.08 -17.45
C GLN A 381 -5.05 16.15 -16.93
N ALA A 382 -5.59 17.25 -16.44
CA ALA A 382 -4.84 18.31 -15.79
C ALA A 382 -5.42 18.59 -14.42
N SER A 383 -4.56 18.79 -13.44
CA SER A 383 -4.99 19.17 -12.08
C SER A 383 -4.10 20.26 -11.50
N LEU A 384 -4.69 21.09 -10.65
CA LEU A 384 -4.03 22.15 -9.90
C LEU A 384 -4.62 22.21 -8.50
N ARG A 385 -3.76 22.40 -7.50
CA ARG A 385 -4.16 22.55 -6.11
C ARG A 385 -3.32 23.62 -5.43
N ARG A 386 -3.98 24.40 -4.58
CA ARG A 386 -3.34 25.31 -3.65
C ARG A 386 -3.68 24.88 -2.22
N ASP A 387 -2.66 24.58 -1.45
CA ASP A 387 -2.76 24.31 -0.01
C ASP A 387 -2.26 25.50 0.78
N ASP A 388 -2.90 25.76 1.92
CA ASP A 388 -2.52 26.73 2.93
C ASP A 388 -2.35 26.00 4.26
N ASP A 389 -1.10 25.86 4.69
CA ASP A 389 -0.73 25.24 5.96
C ASP A 389 -0.52 26.31 7.02
N SER A 390 -1.16 26.16 8.18
CA SER A 390 -1.10 27.11 9.29
C SER A 390 0.31 27.37 9.83
N GLN A 391 1.29 26.57 9.45
CA GLN A 391 2.68 26.66 9.89
C GLN A 391 3.64 27.03 8.75
N PHE A 392 3.45 26.47 7.55
CA PHE A 392 4.37 26.61 6.42
C PHE A 392 3.87 27.55 5.33
N GLY A 393 2.61 28.05 5.47
CA GLY A 393 2.00 28.91 4.46
C GLY A 393 1.53 28.12 3.24
N GLY A 394 1.65 28.71 2.08
CA GLY A 394 1.00 28.22 0.87
C GLY A 394 1.90 27.42 -0.04
N GLU A 395 1.44 26.22 -0.45
CA GLU A 395 2.06 25.37 -1.46
C GLU A 395 1.14 25.15 -2.67
N THR A 396 1.72 25.16 -3.88
CA THR A 396 0.97 24.92 -5.12
C THR A 396 1.52 23.69 -5.83
N THR A 397 0.65 22.72 -6.08
CA THR A 397 0.99 21.49 -6.80
C THR A 397 0.10 21.30 -8.02
N GLY A 398 0.63 20.68 -9.06
CA GLY A 398 -0.10 20.41 -10.28
C GLY A 398 0.32 19.11 -10.93
N SER A 399 -0.54 18.60 -11.82
CA SER A 399 -0.19 17.46 -12.67
C SER A 399 -0.81 17.60 -14.04
N LEU A 400 -0.13 17.02 -15.04
CA LEU A 400 -0.58 16.89 -16.40
C LEU A 400 -0.32 15.45 -16.86
N LEU A 401 -1.37 14.75 -17.25
CA LEU A 401 -1.30 13.39 -17.77
C LEU A 401 -1.90 13.37 -19.17
N TRP A 402 -1.22 12.71 -20.08
CA TRP A 402 -1.65 12.51 -21.45
C TRP A 402 -1.62 11.04 -21.80
N GLY A 403 -2.63 10.58 -22.54
CA GLY A 403 -2.75 9.23 -23.06
C GLY A 403 -3.03 9.25 -24.56
N TRP A 404 -2.44 8.31 -25.28
CA TRP A 404 -2.67 8.11 -26.70
C TRP A 404 -2.95 6.63 -26.98
N ASN A 405 -4.17 6.33 -27.43
CA ASN A 405 -4.53 5.01 -27.92
C ASN A 405 -3.93 4.83 -29.31
N LEU A 406 -2.74 4.18 -29.37
CA LEU A 406 -2.07 3.83 -30.63
C LEU A 406 -2.89 2.83 -31.44
N SER A 407 -3.62 1.96 -30.74
CA SER A 407 -4.63 1.06 -31.26
C SER A 407 -5.64 0.76 -30.14
N GLU A 408 -6.67 -0.05 -30.41
CA GLU A 408 -7.60 -0.56 -29.36
C GLU A 408 -6.89 -1.40 -28.29
N ALA A 409 -5.76 -2.00 -28.65
CA ALA A 409 -4.99 -2.89 -27.78
C ALA A 409 -3.74 -2.23 -27.17
N LEU A 410 -3.35 -1.01 -27.57
CA LEU A 410 -2.09 -0.40 -27.16
C LEU A 410 -2.27 1.08 -26.83
N ARG A 411 -1.88 1.46 -25.60
CA ARG A 411 -1.93 2.83 -25.11
C ARG A 411 -0.58 3.32 -24.61
N LEU A 412 -0.15 4.47 -25.09
CA LEU A 412 0.98 5.23 -24.57
C LEU A 412 0.47 6.26 -23.57
N THR A 413 1.18 6.46 -22.47
CA THR A 413 0.91 7.51 -21.49
C THR A 413 2.17 8.32 -21.21
N ALA A 414 2.01 9.60 -20.90
CA ALA A 414 3.05 10.45 -20.37
C ALA A 414 2.48 11.33 -19.27
N SER A 415 3.23 11.55 -18.22
CA SER A 415 2.80 12.40 -17.12
C SER A 415 3.93 13.25 -16.55
N TYR A 416 3.55 14.41 -16.03
CA TYR A 416 4.34 15.28 -15.19
C TYR A 416 3.53 15.66 -13.97
N GLY A 417 4.16 15.68 -12.79
CA GLY A 417 3.48 16.09 -11.57
C GLY A 417 4.44 16.62 -10.53
N THR A 418 3.90 17.45 -9.64
CA THR A 418 4.60 17.98 -8.46
C THR A 418 3.88 17.56 -7.20
N ALA A 419 4.64 17.41 -6.12
CA ALA A 419 4.08 17.10 -4.80
C ALA A 419 4.92 17.75 -3.70
N PHE A 420 4.37 17.75 -2.48
CA PHE A 420 5.05 18.23 -1.29
C PHE A 420 4.69 17.40 -0.06
N LYS A 421 5.54 17.48 0.97
CA LYS A 421 5.27 16.94 2.31
C LYS A 421 5.70 17.95 3.37
N ALA A 422 4.81 18.28 4.28
CA ALA A 422 5.14 19.07 5.45
C ALA A 422 5.92 18.21 6.47
N PRO A 423 6.93 18.78 7.17
CA PRO A 423 7.67 18.08 8.21
C PRO A 423 6.73 17.53 9.30
N THR A 424 7.09 16.39 9.89
CA THR A 424 6.37 15.78 11.00
C THR A 424 6.56 16.54 12.31
N PHE A 425 5.71 16.28 13.30
CA PHE A 425 5.88 16.92 14.61
C PHE A 425 7.15 16.45 15.33
N ASN A 426 7.62 15.21 15.12
CA ASN A 426 8.88 14.75 15.70
C ASN A 426 10.08 15.45 15.07
N GLU A 427 10.09 15.59 13.75
CA GLU A 427 11.15 16.31 13.03
C GLU A 427 11.25 17.78 13.48
N LEU A 428 10.11 18.39 13.82
CA LEU A 428 10.05 19.81 14.22
C LEU A 428 10.28 20.04 15.71
N TYR A 429 9.67 19.22 16.59
CA TYR A 429 9.47 19.61 17.98
C TYR A 429 9.80 18.53 19.01
N TYR A 430 10.27 17.32 18.60
CA TYR A 430 10.63 16.30 19.58
C TYR A 430 11.80 16.79 20.45
N PRO A 431 11.69 16.79 21.79
CA PRO A 431 12.73 17.33 22.68
C PRO A 431 14.10 16.69 22.46
N GLY A 432 15.12 17.55 22.26
CA GLY A 432 16.51 17.11 22.02
C GLY A 432 16.79 16.52 20.62
N TYR A 433 15.79 16.49 19.73
CA TYR A 433 15.92 16.00 18.36
C TYR A 433 15.33 16.96 17.32
N GLY A 434 14.19 17.59 17.62
CA GLY A 434 13.43 18.38 16.64
C GLY A 434 14.13 19.67 16.21
N ASN A 435 13.90 20.05 14.95
CA ASN A 435 14.37 21.31 14.35
C ASN A 435 13.19 22.10 13.80
N ALA A 436 12.77 23.14 14.52
CA ALA A 436 11.64 24.00 14.13
C ALA A 436 11.91 24.85 12.87
N GLY A 437 13.13 24.88 12.35
CA GLY A 437 13.54 25.62 11.16
C GLY A 437 13.35 24.83 9.84
N LEU A 438 12.83 23.60 9.89
CA LEU A 438 12.60 22.78 8.69
C LEU A 438 11.54 23.38 7.76
N SER A 439 11.77 23.25 6.46
CA SER A 439 10.86 23.55 5.37
C SER A 439 10.19 22.28 4.83
N PRO A 440 9.04 22.40 4.15
CA PRO A 440 8.43 21.27 3.45
C PRO A 440 9.35 20.70 2.38
N GLU A 441 9.30 19.38 2.22
CA GLU A 441 9.93 18.65 1.13
C GLU A 441 9.10 18.84 -0.13
N THR A 442 9.74 18.97 -1.30
CA THR A 442 9.06 19.13 -2.58
C THR A 442 9.55 18.12 -3.61
N SER A 443 8.70 17.76 -4.56
CA SER A 443 9.10 16.81 -5.61
C SER A 443 8.55 17.18 -6.97
N ARG A 444 9.30 16.72 -8.00
CA ARG A 444 8.93 16.78 -9.42
C ARG A 444 9.16 15.39 -10.02
N SER A 445 8.18 14.90 -10.76
CA SER A 445 8.29 13.59 -11.38
C SER A 445 7.81 13.63 -12.84
N VAL A 446 8.52 12.91 -13.70
CA VAL A 446 8.12 12.64 -15.09
C VAL A 446 7.99 11.12 -15.26
N GLU A 447 7.01 10.70 -16.04
CA GLU A 447 6.78 9.29 -16.35
C GLU A 447 6.36 9.11 -17.80
N ILE A 448 6.79 8.01 -18.39
CA ILE A 448 6.26 7.47 -19.64
C ILE A 448 5.81 6.03 -19.40
N GLY A 449 4.61 5.69 -19.87
CA GLY A 449 4.02 4.36 -19.71
C GLY A 449 3.55 3.80 -21.04
N LEU A 450 3.63 2.48 -21.16
CA LEU A 450 3.05 1.73 -22.27
C LEU A 450 2.21 0.61 -21.69
N ARG A 451 0.97 0.51 -22.12
CA ARG A 451 0.03 -0.54 -21.67
C ARG A 451 -0.54 -1.24 -22.88
N GLY A 452 -0.60 -2.56 -22.81
CA GLY A 452 -1.14 -3.35 -23.89
C GLY A 452 -2.08 -4.46 -23.41
N THR A 453 -3.01 -4.82 -24.29
CA THR A 453 -3.89 -6.00 -24.15
C THR A 453 -3.81 -6.83 -25.41
N HIS A 454 -3.89 -8.16 -25.28
CA HIS A 454 -3.87 -9.06 -26.42
C HIS A 454 -4.74 -10.30 -26.13
N GLY A 455 -5.20 -10.97 -27.20
CA GLY A 455 -6.04 -12.17 -27.12
C GLY A 455 -7.54 -11.89 -27.05
N GLU A 456 -8.35 -12.95 -27.18
CA GLU A 456 -9.80 -12.87 -27.02
C GLU A 456 -10.15 -12.41 -25.60
N HIS A 457 -11.12 -11.50 -25.47
CA HIS A 457 -11.52 -10.93 -24.17
C HIS A 457 -10.37 -10.36 -23.34
N ARG A 458 -9.30 -9.81 -23.99
CA ARG A 458 -8.15 -9.20 -23.32
C ARG A 458 -7.46 -10.14 -22.31
N GLN A 459 -7.26 -11.41 -22.67
CA GLN A 459 -6.68 -12.44 -21.80
C GLN A 459 -5.25 -12.12 -21.33
N HIS A 460 -4.52 -11.30 -22.09
CA HIS A 460 -3.16 -10.90 -21.78
C HIS A 460 -3.12 -9.39 -21.56
N VAL A 461 -2.77 -8.96 -20.37
CA VAL A 461 -2.62 -7.55 -20.01
C VAL A 461 -1.20 -7.30 -19.55
N TRP A 462 -0.57 -6.25 -20.06
CA TRP A 462 0.76 -5.88 -19.65
C TRP A 462 0.93 -4.37 -19.56
N SER A 463 1.88 -3.96 -18.73
CA SER A 463 2.28 -2.56 -18.61
C SER A 463 3.77 -2.43 -18.41
N LEU A 464 4.33 -1.35 -18.94
CA LEU A 464 5.72 -0.93 -18.77
C LEU A 464 5.71 0.56 -18.43
N ASN A 465 6.37 0.95 -17.33
CA ASN A 465 6.46 2.34 -16.91
C ASN A 465 7.93 2.68 -16.61
N ALA A 466 8.39 3.82 -17.13
CA ALA A 466 9.70 4.39 -16.81
C ALA A 466 9.49 5.79 -16.22
N TYR A 467 10.18 6.09 -15.13
CA TYR A 467 10.01 7.36 -14.43
C TYR A 467 11.32 7.89 -13.86
N GLU A 468 11.35 9.21 -13.68
CA GLU A 468 12.36 9.93 -12.90
C GLU A 468 11.65 10.88 -11.95
N SER A 469 12.07 10.89 -10.68
CA SER A 469 11.57 11.77 -9.63
C SER A 469 12.75 12.43 -8.93
N ASP A 470 12.74 13.75 -8.85
CA ASP A 470 13.62 14.56 -8.02
C ASP A 470 12.85 15.00 -6.77
N ILE A 471 13.44 14.81 -5.60
CA ILE A 471 12.92 15.28 -4.31
C ILE A 471 13.95 16.27 -3.77
N ASP A 472 13.53 17.51 -3.59
CA ASP A 472 14.36 18.59 -3.03
C ASP A 472 13.95 18.81 -1.56
N ASP A 473 14.91 19.31 -0.75
CA ASP A 473 14.73 19.60 0.69
C ASP A 473 14.37 18.36 1.52
N LEU A 474 14.85 17.17 1.09
CA LEU A 474 14.62 15.91 1.82
C LEU A 474 15.10 16.04 3.27
N ILE A 475 14.22 15.73 4.21
CA ILE A 475 14.53 15.81 5.64
C ILE A 475 15.29 14.56 6.06
N ALA A 476 16.52 14.77 6.55
CA ALA A 476 17.37 13.72 7.04
C ALA A 476 18.13 14.18 8.29
N PHE A 477 18.67 13.22 9.05
CA PHE A 477 19.53 13.54 10.20
C PHE A 477 20.85 14.15 9.73
N ASP A 478 21.07 15.42 10.08
CA ASP A 478 22.31 16.14 9.80
C ASP A 478 23.27 16.00 10.98
N SER A 479 24.32 15.19 10.80
CA SER A 479 25.34 14.95 11.82
C SER A 479 26.18 16.19 12.18
N SER A 480 26.18 17.24 11.34
CA SER A 480 26.91 18.47 11.60
C SER A 480 26.23 19.35 12.66
N ILE A 481 24.91 19.29 12.76
CA ILE A 481 24.09 19.99 13.76
C ILE A 481 23.47 19.04 14.80
N GLY A 482 23.54 17.73 14.58
CA GLY A 482 22.94 16.70 15.45
C GLY A 482 21.42 16.67 15.47
N LEU A 483 20.74 17.25 14.47
CA LEU A 483 19.31 17.42 14.36
C LEU A 483 18.84 17.07 12.92
N PRO A 484 17.54 16.84 12.69
CA PRO A 484 16.98 16.81 11.33
C PRO A 484 17.22 18.12 10.58
N GLY A 485 17.56 18.03 9.30
CA GLY A 485 17.78 19.16 8.42
C GLY A 485 17.25 18.92 7.00
N ASN A 486 16.91 19.97 6.29
CA ASN A 486 16.65 19.93 4.83
C ASN A 486 17.98 19.91 4.07
N VAL A 487 18.75 18.87 4.25
CA VAL A 487 20.14 18.79 3.75
C VAL A 487 20.27 17.93 2.52
N ASP A 488 19.27 17.09 2.26
CA ASP A 488 19.35 16.06 1.25
C ASP A 488 18.49 16.37 0.04
N ARG A 489 18.99 15.90 -1.09
CA ARG A 489 18.28 15.83 -2.35
C ARG A 489 18.31 14.40 -2.83
N ALA A 490 17.19 13.88 -3.25
CA ALA A 490 17.12 12.54 -3.82
C ALA A 490 16.75 12.59 -5.30
N ARG A 491 17.43 11.76 -6.11
CA ARG A 491 17.03 11.46 -7.48
C ARG A 491 16.73 9.99 -7.60
N ILE A 492 15.53 9.69 -8.06
CA ILE A 492 15.03 8.32 -8.14
C ILE A 492 14.61 8.04 -9.59
N ARG A 493 15.21 7.01 -10.19
CA ARG A 493 14.85 6.51 -11.51
C ARG A 493 14.35 5.09 -11.37
N GLY A 494 13.34 4.73 -12.13
CA GLY A 494 12.80 3.38 -12.09
C GLY A 494 12.19 2.91 -13.40
N LEU A 495 12.17 1.59 -13.52
CA LEU A 495 11.48 0.85 -14.56
C LEU A 495 10.60 -0.20 -13.89
N GLU A 496 9.32 -0.20 -14.21
CA GLU A 496 8.33 -1.14 -13.70
C GLU A 496 7.70 -1.89 -14.86
N ALA A 497 7.54 -3.22 -14.73
CA ALA A 497 6.76 -4.01 -15.67
C ALA A 497 5.80 -4.92 -14.91
N ALA A 498 4.61 -5.11 -15.46
CA ALA A 498 3.61 -6.06 -14.99
C ALA A 498 3.00 -6.81 -16.17
N PHE A 499 2.65 -8.07 -15.93
CA PHE A 499 2.02 -8.94 -16.89
C PHE A 499 1.02 -9.86 -16.18
N ASP A 500 -0.22 -9.83 -16.63
CA ASP A 500 -1.30 -10.69 -16.16
C ASP A 500 -1.85 -11.48 -17.34
N THR A 501 -1.98 -12.80 -17.18
CA THR A 501 -2.50 -13.64 -18.25
C THR A 501 -3.18 -14.90 -17.73
N ARG A 502 -4.08 -15.43 -18.54
CA ARG A 502 -4.64 -16.77 -18.37
C ARG A 502 -4.20 -17.65 -19.52
N LEU A 503 -3.45 -18.71 -19.21
CA LEU A 503 -2.93 -19.63 -20.19
C LEU A 503 -3.20 -21.08 -19.75
N ALA A 504 -3.92 -21.86 -20.57
CA ALA A 504 -4.24 -23.26 -20.32
C ALA A 504 -4.76 -23.49 -18.86
N ASP A 505 -5.72 -22.71 -18.41
CA ASP A 505 -6.34 -22.72 -17.07
C ASP A 505 -5.43 -22.27 -15.91
N TRP A 506 -4.22 -21.79 -16.21
CA TRP A 506 -3.38 -21.13 -15.24
C TRP A 506 -3.60 -19.62 -15.26
N ASP A 507 -3.88 -19.05 -14.11
CA ASP A 507 -3.82 -17.61 -13.88
C ASP A 507 -2.37 -17.27 -13.53
N LEU A 508 -1.68 -16.55 -14.41
CA LEU A 508 -0.28 -16.17 -14.28
C LEU A 508 -0.18 -14.65 -14.09
N ARG A 509 0.54 -14.22 -13.08
CA ARG A 509 0.89 -12.82 -12.85
C ARG A 509 2.38 -12.69 -12.67
N ALA A 510 2.97 -11.69 -13.28
CA ALA A 510 4.36 -11.36 -13.13
C ALA A 510 4.54 -9.85 -12.96
N SER A 511 5.45 -9.47 -12.08
CA SER A 511 5.84 -8.07 -11.91
C SER A 511 7.33 -7.96 -11.67
N THR A 512 7.92 -6.87 -12.12
CA THR A 512 9.31 -6.55 -11.83
C THR A 512 9.50 -5.06 -11.68
N THR A 513 10.46 -4.69 -10.84
CA THR A 513 10.87 -3.31 -10.62
C THR A 513 12.40 -3.21 -10.68
N TRP A 514 12.88 -2.25 -11.42
CA TRP A 514 14.25 -1.75 -11.39
C TRP A 514 14.26 -0.35 -10.83
N LEU A 515 15.14 -0.10 -9.82
CA LEU A 515 15.17 1.13 -9.08
C LEU A 515 16.62 1.61 -8.92
N ASP A 516 16.87 2.88 -9.21
CA ASP A 516 18.11 3.59 -8.93
C ASP A 516 17.84 4.82 -8.02
N PRO A 517 17.66 4.61 -6.70
CA PRO A 517 17.33 5.65 -5.74
C PRO A 517 18.63 6.24 -5.18
N ARG A 518 19.00 7.43 -5.62
CA ARG A 518 20.26 8.09 -5.25
C ARG A 518 20.06 9.29 -4.36
N ASN A 519 20.94 9.43 -3.39
CA ASN A 519 21.19 10.71 -2.76
C ASN A 519 21.97 11.61 -3.74
N ASP A 520 21.37 12.73 -4.14
CA ASP A 520 21.98 13.72 -5.04
C ASP A 520 22.38 15.00 -4.26
N SER A 521 22.44 14.93 -2.93
CA SER A 521 22.88 16.04 -2.08
C SER A 521 24.35 16.38 -2.30
N ARG A 522 24.78 17.57 -1.84
CA ARG A 522 26.19 17.98 -1.88
C ARG A 522 26.99 17.49 -0.65
N SER A 523 26.60 16.38 -0.04
CA SER A 523 27.21 15.77 1.14
C SER A 523 28.21 14.66 0.77
N ALA A 524 28.90 14.13 1.79
CA ALA A 524 29.75 12.93 1.64
C ALA A 524 28.98 11.68 1.20
N SER A 525 27.65 11.69 1.33
CA SER A 525 26.74 10.62 0.90
C SER A 525 26.24 10.78 -0.55
N ARG A 526 26.79 11.73 -1.32
CA ARG A 526 26.40 11.92 -2.73
C ARG A 526 26.60 10.63 -3.53
N ASP A 527 25.67 10.36 -4.44
CA ASP A 527 25.60 9.17 -5.29
C ASP A 527 25.44 7.84 -4.53
N LYS A 528 25.29 7.86 -3.20
CA LYS A 528 24.94 6.68 -2.41
C LYS A 528 23.48 6.30 -2.61
N PHE A 529 23.18 5.00 -2.46
CA PHE A 529 21.82 4.52 -2.51
C PHE A 529 21.06 4.90 -1.25
N LEU A 530 19.79 5.28 -1.42
CA LEU A 530 18.89 5.48 -0.29
C LEU A 530 18.69 4.16 0.48
N PRO A 531 18.64 4.17 1.81
CA PRO A 531 18.61 2.98 2.64
C PRO A 531 17.37 2.10 2.44
N ARG A 532 17.51 0.78 2.62
CA ARG A 532 16.45 -0.22 2.71
C ARG A 532 15.61 -0.45 1.44
N ARG A 533 15.92 0.21 0.31
CA ARG A 533 15.26 0.00 -0.99
C ARG A 533 16.00 -1.05 -1.80
N ALA A 534 15.31 -2.14 -2.17
CA ALA A 534 15.87 -3.10 -3.11
C ALA A 534 15.94 -2.48 -4.51
N ARG A 535 17.11 -2.56 -5.15
CA ARG A 535 17.29 -2.00 -6.50
C ARG A 535 16.58 -2.83 -7.57
N GLN A 536 16.30 -4.06 -7.27
CA GLN A 536 15.63 -4.99 -8.18
C GLN A 536 14.66 -5.83 -7.34
N SER A 537 13.46 -6.00 -7.83
CA SER A 537 12.52 -6.98 -7.29
C SER A 537 11.69 -7.58 -8.40
N ALA A 538 11.27 -8.83 -8.21
CA ALA A 538 10.38 -9.51 -9.11
C ALA A 538 9.46 -10.45 -8.32
N ARG A 539 8.23 -10.59 -8.80
CA ARG A 539 7.26 -11.57 -8.30
C ARG A 539 6.61 -12.30 -9.46
N ILE A 540 6.41 -13.59 -9.30
CA ILE A 540 5.63 -14.41 -10.22
C ILE A 540 4.65 -15.21 -9.36
N ASP A 541 3.38 -15.16 -9.72
CA ASP A 541 2.30 -15.97 -9.14
C ASP A 541 1.73 -16.85 -10.26
N ALA A 542 1.48 -18.14 -9.95
CA ALA A 542 0.83 -19.10 -10.84
C ALA A 542 -0.23 -19.86 -10.04
N ASP A 543 -1.48 -19.75 -10.44
CA ASP A 543 -2.61 -20.38 -9.76
C ASP A 543 -3.47 -21.15 -10.76
N ARG A 544 -3.95 -22.33 -10.37
CA ARG A 544 -4.87 -23.15 -11.17
C ARG A 544 -5.99 -23.69 -10.31
N ARG A 545 -7.20 -23.76 -10.89
CA ARG A 545 -8.36 -24.44 -10.30
C ARG A 545 -8.80 -25.58 -11.20
N PHE A 546 -9.21 -26.69 -10.60
CA PHE A 546 -9.70 -27.84 -11.33
C PHE A 546 -10.76 -28.58 -10.50
N ALA A 547 -11.82 -29.05 -11.18
CA ALA A 547 -12.89 -29.80 -10.55
C ALA A 547 -12.48 -31.28 -10.38
N VAL A 548 -12.77 -31.86 -9.21
CA VAL A 548 -12.62 -33.30 -8.94
C VAL A 548 -13.83 -33.77 -8.13
N GLY A 549 -14.63 -34.62 -8.72
CA GLY A 549 -15.89 -35.05 -8.10
C GLY A 549 -16.83 -33.86 -7.87
N ASN A 550 -17.41 -33.76 -6.68
CA ASN A 550 -18.32 -32.67 -6.29
C ASN A 550 -17.60 -31.44 -5.72
N GLY A 551 -16.26 -31.45 -5.65
CA GLY A 551 -15.46 -30.36 -5.11
C GLY A 551 -14.52 -29.75 -6.15
N ALA A 552 -13.87 -28.65 -5.79
CA ALA A 552 -12.87 -27.99 -6.61
C ALA A 552 -11.56 -27.86 -5.84
N TRP A 553 -10.46 -28.31 -6.47
CA TRP A 553 -9.12 -28.10 -5.97
C TRP A 553 -8.56 -26.79 -6.54
N SER A 554 -7.70 -26.15 -5.77
CA SER A 554 -6.85 -25.08 -6.24
C SER A 554 -5.40 -25.33 -5.81
N PHE A 555 -4.49 -25.06 -6.72
CA PHE A 555 -3.06 -25.08 -6.47
C PHE A 555 -2.47 -23.74 -6.87
N GLY A 556 -1.59 -23.19 -6.05
CA GLY A 556 -0.91 -21.94 -6.33
C GLY A 556 0.55 -21.97 -5.87
N ALA A 557 1.38 -21.24 -6.60
CA ALA A 557 2.77 -21.00 -6.25
C ALA A 557 3.12 -19.53 -6.48
N SER A 558 3.91 -18.96 -5.59
CA SER A 558 4.46 -17.62 -5.73
C SER A 558 5.97 -17.68 -5.54
N VAL A 559 6.69 -16.92 -6.36
CA VAL A 559 8.12 -16.67 -6.16
C VAL A 559 8.32 -15.16 -6.10
N TYR A 560 8.89 -14.68 -5.01
CA TYR A 560 9.32 -13.29 -4.85
C TYR A 560 10.82 -13.23 -4.68
N ALA A 561 11.48 -12.39 -5.47
CA ALA A 561 12.91 -12.14 -5.37
C ALA A 561 13.17 -10.65 -5.19
N ALA A 562 14.11 -10.32 -4.31
CA ALA A 562 14.60 -8.96 -4.11
C ALA A 562 16.12 -8.95 -4.12
N GLY A 563 16.70 -7.98 -4.83
CA GLY A 563 18.13 -7.75 -4.89
C GLY A 563 18.69 -7.23 -3.56
N ASP A 564 19.99 -7.05 -3.52
CA ASP A 564 20.68 -6.45 -2.38
C ASP A 564 20.26 -4.97 -2.18
N ARG A 565 20.44 -4.53 -0.94
CA ARG A 565 20.18 -3.16 -0.50
C ARG A 565 21.16 -2.75 0.58
N TYR A 566 21.23 -1.47 0.90
CA TYR A 566 21.97 -0.98 2.06
C TYR A 566 21.00 -0.58 3.17
N ASP A 567 21.42 -0.77 4.43
CA ASP A 567 20.61 -0.37 5.60
C ASP A 567 20.86 1.08 6.01
N ASP A 568 22.01 1.64 5.64
CA ASP A 568 22.49 2.97 5.98
C ASP A 568 22.78 3.83 4.73
N LEU A 569 22.68 5.15 4.86
CA LEU A 569 22.93 6.10 3.77
C LEU A 569 24.39 6.12 3.33
N ALA A 570 25.34 5.81 4.22
CA ALA A 570 26.75 5.70 3.88
C ALA A 570 27.07 4.46 3.01
N ASN A 571 26.12 3.56 2.84
CA ASN A 571 26.22 2.28 2.12
C ASN A 571 27.33 1.37 2.67
N THR A 572 27.53 1.38 3.98
CA THR A 572 28.51 0.54 4.67
C THR A 572 27.95 -0.82 5.04
N ARG A 573 26.64 -0.91 5.30
CA ARG A 573 25.96 -2.13 5.71
C ARG A 573 25.07 -2.66 4.58
N ARG A 574 25.58 -3.66 3.88
CA ARG A 574 24.85 -4.33 2.80
C ARG A 574 24.00 -5.47 3.35
N LEU A 575 22.72 -5.51 2.97
CA LEU A 575 21.81 -6.63 3.16
C LEU A 575 21.75 -7.46 1.87
N ALA A 576 21.96 -8.77 2.00
CA ALA A 576 21.98 -9.67 0.85
C ALA A 576 20.60 -9.78 0.20
N GLY A 577 20.56 -9.96 -1.12
CA GLY A 577 19.36 -10.31 -1.86
C GLY A 577 18.85 -11.71 -1.46
N TYR A 578 17.55 -11.92 -1.67
CA TYR A 578 16.88 -13.19 -1.32
C TYR A 578 15.76 -13.51 -2.31
N ALA A 579 15.37 -14.79 -2.32
CA ALA A 579 14.17 -15.27 -2.99
C ALA A 579 13.35 -16.11 -2.02
N LEU A 580 12.04 -15.93 -2.05
CA LEU A 580 11.05 -16.67 -1.27
C LEU A 580 10.13 -17.42 -2.23
N THR A 581 9.75 -18.61 -1.84
CA THR A 581 8.76 -19.41 -2.57
C THR A 581 7.65 -19.80 -1.61
N ASP A 582 6.41 -19.52 -2.01
CA ASP A 582 5.22 -19.83 -1.25
C ASP A 582 4.33 -20.76 -2.06
N LEU A 583 3.73 -21.76 -1.41
CA LEU A 583 2.83 -22.74 -2.02
C LEU A 583 1.47 -22.68 -1.36
N ARG A 584 0.42 -22.89 -2.13
CA ARG A 584 -0.97 -22.88 -1.69
C ARG A 584 -1.69 -24.10 -2.23
N LEU A 585 -2.44 -24.79 -1.38
CA LEU A 585 -3.32 -25.89 -1.74
C LEU A 585 -4.69 -25.64 -1.14
N GLY A 586 -5.72 -25.55 -1.94
CA GLY A 586 -7.09 -25.34 -1.51
C GLY A 586 -8.03 -26.42 -1.98
N TYR A 587 -9.08 -26.65 -1.18
CA TYR A 587 -10.20 -27.52 -1.53
C TYR A 587 -11.51 -26.84 -1.17
N ALA A 588 -12.37 -26.62 -2.16
CA ALA A 588 -13.74 -26.18 -1.97
C ALA A 588 -14.66 -27.42 -1.92
N PHE A 589 -15.23 -27.68 -0.74
CA PHE A 589 -16.18 -28.79 -0.51
C PHE A 589 -17.48 -28.57 -1.27
N ASN A 590 -17.91 -27.31 -1.31
CA ASN A 590 -19.07 -26.82 -2.05
C ASN A 590 -18.89 -25.28 -2.26
N GLU A 591 -19.92 -24.62 -2.73
CA GLU A 591 -19.90 -23.17 -3.00
C GLU A 591 -19.69 -22.31 -1.74
N ALA A 592 -19.98 -22.84 -0.54
CA ALA A 592 -19.90 -22.09 0.70
C ALA A 592 -18.67 -22.41 1.54
N TRP A 593 -18.19 -23.64 1.53
CA TRP A 593 -17.10 -24.10 2.41
C TRP A 593 -15.82 -24.39 1.64
N SER A 594 -14.70 -23.86 2.12
CA SER A 594 -13.39 -24.17 1.59
C SER A 594 -12.35 -24.32 2.69
N LEU A 595 -11.35 -25.15 2.43
CA LEU A 595 -10.15 -25.34 3.25
C LEU A 595 -8.94 -24.98 2.41
N GLN A 596 -7.99 -24.23 2.96
CA GLN A 596 -6.76 -23.87 2.28
C GLN A 596 -5.57 -24.03 3.22
N LEU A 597 -4.51 -24.66 2.72
CA LEU A 597 -3.20 -24.73 3.33
C LEU A 597 -2.25 -23.81 2.57
N THR A 598 -1.57 -22.92 3.28
CA THR A 598 -0.44 -22.15 2.75
C THR A 598 0.86 -22.61 3.40
N ALA A 599 1.92 -22.69 2.63
CA ALA A 599 3.28 -22.92 3.08
C ALA A 599 4.14 -21.77 2.56
N ASN A 600 4.52 -20.87 3.46
CA ASN A 600 5.30 -19.69 3.12
C ASN A 600 6.79 -19.97 3.33
N ASN A 601 7.65 -19.35 2.50
CA ASN A 601 9.10 -19.52 2.56
C ASN A 601 9.51 -21.00 2.64
N VAL A 602 9.00 -21.82 1.72
CA VAL A 602 9.15 -23.31 1.78
C VAL A 602 10.59 -23.80 1.83
N PHE A 603 11.55 -23.01 1.33
CA PHE A 603 12.97 -23.32 1.37
C PHE A 603 13.67 -22.82 2.63
N ASP A 604 12.93 -22.29 3.62
CA ASP A 604 13.43 -21.78 4.90
C ASP A 604 14.56 -20.77 4.74
N ARG A 605 14.41 -19.86 3.77
CA ARG A 605 15.41 -18.84 3.49
C ARG A 605 15.47 -17.84 4.63
N ARG A 606 16.64 -17.66 5.25
CA ARG A 606 16.90 -16.58 6.21
C ARG A 606 17.24 -15.32 5.44
N TYR A 607 16.58 -14.22 5.78
CA TYR A 607 16.76 -12.92 5.14
C TYR A 607 16.45 -11.78 6.11
N GLU A 608 16.92 -10.59 5.75
CA GLU A 608 16.67 -9.34 6.48
C GLU A 608 16.18 -8.27 5.50
N THR A 609 15.25 -7.45 5.94
CA THR A 609 14.79 -6.25 5.21
C THR A 609 15.25 -4.97 5.87
N ALA A 610 15.58 -5.04 7.15
CA ALA A 610 16.32 -4.08 7.95
C ALA A 610 17.42 -4.85 8.72
N ALA A 611 18.58 -4.23 8.92
CA ALA A 611 19.73 -4.91 9.54
C ALA A 611 19.42 -5.35 10.97
N PHE A 612 19.81 -6.57 11.32
CA PHE A 612 19.59 -7.24 12.60
C PHE A 612 18.15 -7.69 12.88
N TYR A 613 17.17 -7.33 12.07
CA TYR A 613 15.79 -7.73 12.26
C TYR A 613 15.48 -9.02 11.49
N ASN A 614 15.11 -10.05 12.24
CA ASN A 614 14.76 -11.35 11.69
C ASN A 614 13.46 -11.29 10.89
N GLN A 615 13.33 -12.20 9.93
CA GLN A 615 12.09 -12.40 9.21
C GLN A 615 11.63 -13.85 9.40
N PRO A 616 10.32 -14.14 9.29
CA PRO A 616 9.80 -15.49 9.48
C PRO A 616 10.49 -16.50 8.54
N GLY A 617 10.92 -17.63 9.10
CA GLY A 617 11.35 -18.79 8.36
C GLY A 617 10.16 -19.48 7.68
N ARG A 618 10.35 -20.76 7.26
CA ARG A 618 9.26 -21.57 6.74
C ARG A 618 8.13 -21.67 7.75
N ASN A 619 6.92 -21.34 7.30
CA ASN A 619 5.73 -21.36 8.14
C ASN A 619 4.51 -21.84 7.36
N TYR A 620 3.51 -22.30 8.07
CA TYR A 620 2.30 -22.90 7.52
C TYR A 620 1.08 -22.24 8.15
N LEU A 621 0.01 -22.10 7.37
CA LEU A 621 -1.30 -21.65 7.84
C LEU A 621 -2.39 -22.51 7.20
N LEU A 622 -3.26 -23.10 8.01
CA LEU A 622 -4.45 -23.83 7.59
C LEU A 622 -5.66 -22.97 7.88
N THR A 623 -6.46 -22.67 6.87
CA THR A 623 -7.65 -21.81 6.97
C THR A 623 -8.88 -22.54 6.51
N LEU A 624 -9.90 -22.66 7.38
CA LEU A 624 -11.26 -23.03 7.04
C LEU A 624 -12.08 -21.76 6.81
N ARG A 625 -12.84 -21.70 5.71
CA ARG A 625 -13.67 -20.55 5.37
C ARG A 625 -15.09 -20.97 5.03
N TYR A 626 -16.05 -20.21 5.57
CA TYR A 626 -17.45 -20.28 5.21
C TYR A 626 -17.88 -18.95 4.57
N ARG A 627 -18.40 -19.03 3.36
CA ARG A 627 -19.00 -17.91 2.65
C ARG A 627 -20.01 -18.47 1.64
N PRO A 628 -21.31 -18.44 1.96
CA PRO A 628 -22.32 -18.96 1.04
C PRO A 628 -22.29 -18.18 -0.28
N SER A 629 -22.59 -18.88 -1.38
CA SER A 629 -22.84 -18.26 -2.69
C SER A 629 -24.05 -17.33 -2.60
N ARG A 630 -24.09 -16.37 -3.44
CA ARG A 630 -25.11 -15.31 -3.53
C ARG A 630 -26.49 -15.83 -3.86
#